data_55f2d842800bfe04f6ce7cbc1e110d3a
#
_entry.id   55f2d842800bfe04f6ce7cbc1e110d3a
#
_cell.length_a   1.000
_cell.length_b   1.000
_cell.length_c   1.000
_cell.angle_alpha   90.00
_cell.angle_beta   90.00
_cell.angle_gamma   90.00
#
_symmetry.space_group_name_H-M   'P 1'
#
loop_
_entity.id
_entity.type
_entity.pdbx_description
1 polymer ?
#
loop_
_entity_poly.entity_id
_entity_poly.type
_entity_poly.pdbx_seq_one_letter_code
_entity_poly.pdbx_strand_id
1 'polypeptide(L)'
;MRKVGMLMVTALAASLLAGCGYKASDKKEEVTITVFAAKSLNQVMEELIAEFQKTRENVNVQGSYDSSGTLMVQIEEGADCDVFFSAAIKQMNQLDETDGLVVEGTRHNVVNNQVCVVTYKGSNTKVTGLMDIKNAGSIALADGSVPVGKYTRQAMVNAGMLEKADDVSKISTTDISEALGGVEINECANVGVVTSAVAEGSNEVGTVYYSDTYGLEDRLEILEKIPYDLTGDVIYPVAQIQNSEADEAEATTAKEFVDFLITDDAKEIFQKYYFDTDVED
;
A
#
# COMPACT_ATOMS: atom_id res chain seq x y z
N MET A 1 -83.40 -20.22 24.58
CA MET A 1 -84.44 -19.47 23.81
C MET A 1 -83.67 -18.34 23.08
N ARG A 2 -83.75 -18.27 21.94
CA ARG A 2 -84.13 -17.65 20.69
C ARG A 2 -83.03 -17.65 19.65
N LYS A 3 -83.37 -18.33 18.62
CA LYS A 3 -82.79 -18.30 17.29
C LYS A 3 -83.03 -16.93 16.64
N VAL A 4 -82.31 -16.69 15.57
CA VAL A 4 -82.52 -15.91 14.32
C VAL A 4 -81.22 -15.20 13.97
N GLY A 5 -80.74 -15.24 12.79
CA GLY A 5 -81.11 -15.70 11.45
C GLY A 5 -80.09 -15.18 10.47
N MET A 6 -79.81 -16.02 9.53
CA MET A 6 -79.03 -15.93 8.34
C MET A 6 -79.41 -14.74 7.44
N LEU A 7 -78.39 -14.04 6.89
CA LEU A 7 -78.54 -13.46 5.53
C LEU A 7 -77.21 -13.39 4.83
N MET A 8 -77.05 -14.19 3.80
CA MET A 8 -76.03 -14.16 2.77
C MET A 8 -76.23 -12.94 1.86
N VAL A 9 -75.17 -12.17 1.62
CA VAL A 9 -75.16 -11.28 0.45
C VAL A 9 -73.83 -11.52 -0.25
N THR A 10 -73.87 -12.21 -1.38
CA THR A 10 -72.82 -12.35 -2.37
C THR A 10 -72.73 -11.06 -3.17
N ALA A 11 -71.60 -10.37 -3.06
CA ALA A 11 -71.24 -9.30 -3.97
C ALA A 11 -69.92 -9.70 -4.73
N LEU A 12 -70.21 -9.99 -6.02
CA LEU A 12 -69.19 -10.28 -7.02
C LEU A 12 -68.49 -8.94 -7.40
N ALA A 13 -67.25 -8.71 -6.98
CA ALA A 13 -66.48 -7.59 -7.46
C ALA A 13 -65.31 -8.12 -8.32
N ALA A 14 -65.50 -7.93 -9.65
CA ALA A 14 -64.43 -8.14 -10.62
C ALA A 14 -63.34 -7.09 -10.43
N SER A 15 -62.20 -7.47 -9.88
CA SER A 15 -61.01 -6.62 -9.75
C SER A 15 -60.19 -6.75 -11.03
N LEU A 16 -60.15 -5.69 -11.80
CA LEU A 16 -59.25 -5.47 -12.92
C LEU A 16 -57.81 -5.55 -12.41
N LEU A 17 -57.09 -6.58 -12.82
CA LEU A 17 -55.65 -6.69 -12.69
C LEU A 17 -54.99 -5.68 -13.66
N ALA A 18 -54.78 -4.45 -13.22
CA ALA A 18 -53.83 -3.54 -13.83
C ALA A 18 -52.45 -4.07 -13.46
N GLY A 19 -51.84 -4.81 -14.36
CA GLY A 19 -50.43 -5.20 -14.28
C GLY A 19 -49.54 -3.95 -14.37
N CYS A 20 -49.18 -3.37 -13.23
CA CYS A 20 -48.01 -2.53 -13.13
C CYS A 20 -46.81 -3.45 -13.32
N GLY A 21 -46.26 -3.45 -14.53
CA GLY A 21 -44.93 -3.98 -14.77
C GLY A 21 -43.93 -3.19 -13.94
N TYR A 22 -43.60 -3.68 -12.75
CA TYR A 22 -42.41 -3.29 -12.05
C TYR A 22 -41.23 -3.77 -12.93
N LYS A 23 -40.61 -2.86 -13.70
CA LYS A 23 -39.27 -3.09 -14.16
C LYS A 23 -38.46 -3.17 -12.88
N ALA A 24 -38.10 -4.37 -12.45
CA ALA A 24 -36.97 -4.56 -11.58
C ALA A 24 -35.78 -3.85 -12.28
N SER A 25 -35.33 -2.76 -11.75
CA SER A 25 -34.04 -2.27 -12.15
C SER A 25 -33.07 -3.38 -11.71
N ASP A 26 -32.46 -4.05 -12.66
CA ASP A 26 -31.25 -4.86 -12.41
C ASP A 26 -30.18 -3.92 -11.88
N LYS A 27 -30.28 -3.54 -10.60
CA LYS A 27 -29.10 -3.05 -9.88
C LYS A 27 -28.23 -4.28 -9.76
N LYS A 28 -27.15 -4.31 -10.54
CA LYS A 28 -26.06 -5.25 -10.26
C LYS A 28 -25.70 -5.09 -8.80
N GLU A 29 -25.56 -6.20 -8.11
CA GLU A 29 -25.10 -6.25 -6.73
C GLU A 29 -23.72 -5.57 -6.66
N GLU A 30 -23.48 -4.76 -5.64
CA GLU A 30 -22.22 -4.06 -5.47
C GLU A 30 -21.16 -5.07 -4.99
N VAL A 31 -20.06 -5.16 -5.71
CA VAL A 31 -18.91 -6.01 -5.35
C VAL A 31 -17.88 -5.14 -4.65
N THR A 32 -17.47 -5.54 -3.45
CA THR A 32 -16.40 -4.84 -2.71
C THR A 32 -15.17 -5.73 -2.64
N ILE A 33 -14.01 -5.18 -2.96
CA ILE A 33 -12.72 -5.83 -2.76
C ILE A 33 -11.86 -5.02 -1.78
N THR A 34 -11.08 -5.73 -0.96
CA THR A 34 -10.17 -5.15 0.03
C THR A 34 -8.72 -5.27 -0.47
N VAL A 35 -8.04 -4.12 -0.58
CA VAL A 35 -6.66 -4.04 -1.06
C VAL A 35 -5.74 -3.62 0.09
N PHE A 36 -4.81 -4.47 0.47
CA PHE A 36 -3.74 -4.13 1.40
C PHE A 36 -2.52 -3.65 0.60
N ALA A 37 -2.16 -2.39 0.76
CA ALA A 37 -1.06 -1.78 0.01
C ALA A 37 -0.06 -1.08 0.93
N ALA A 38 1.21 -1.15 0.57
CA ALA A 38 2.27 -0.45 1.29
C ALA A 38 1.95 1.03 1.47
N LYS A 39 2.36 1.61 2.61
CA LYS A 39 2.04 3.02 2.95
C LYS A 39 2.48 4.02 1.90
N SER A 40 3.60 3.77 1.22
CA SER A 40 4.10 4.59 0.11
C SER A 40 3.21 4.59 -1.14
N LEU A 41 2.28 3.63 -1.26
CA LEU A 41 1.32 3.56 -2.36
C LEU A 41 0.04 4.36 -2.11
N ASN A 42 -0.19 4.86 -0.87
CA ASN A 42 -1.47 5.43 -0.47
C ASN A 42 -2.00 6.49 -1.47
N GLN A 43 -1.16 7.45 -1.88
CA GLN A 43 -1.60 8.54 -2.76
C GLN A 43 -1.90 8.06 -4.19
N VAL A 44 -1.02 7.24 -4.77
CA VAL A 44 -1.20 6.73 -6.13
C VAL A 44 -2.38 5.77 -6.22
N MET A 45 -2.62 4.97 -5.18
CA MET A 45 -3.75 4.04 -5.12
C MET A 45 -5.10 4.76 -5.16
N GLU A 46 -5.24 5.95 -4.59
CA GLU A 46 -6.47 6.74 -4.69
C GLU A 46 -6.83 7.04 -6.15
N GLU A 47 -5.86 7.43 -6.97
CA GLU A 47 -6.08 7.70 -8.40
C GLU A 47 -6.29 6.40 -9.20
N LEU A 48 -5.51 5.34 -8.94
CA LEU A 48 -5.66 4.04 -9.58
C LEU A 48 -7.02 3.41 -9.30
N ILE A 49 -7.49 3.45 -8.05
CA ILE A 49 -8.82 2.96 -7.67
C ILE A 49 -9.91 3.76 -8.39
N ALA A 50 -9.79 5.09 -8.40
CA ALA A 50 -10.76 5.94 -9.10
C ALA A 50 -10.78 5.64 -10.60
N GLU A 51 -9.62 5.39 -11.23
CA GLU A 51 -9.54 5.02 -12.65
C GLU A 51 -10.18 3.66 -12.93
N PHE A 52 -9.86 2.64 -12.12
CA PHE A 52 -10.44 1.31 -12.24
C PHE A 52 -11.97 1.31 -12.11
N GLN A 53 -12.50 2.11 -11.19
CA GLN A 53 -13.95 2.20 -10.94
C GLN A 53 -14.72 3.00 -12.00
N LYS A 54 -14.07 3.83 -12.84
CA LYS A 54 -14.75 4.65 -13.87
C LYS A 54 -15.64 3.84 -14.81
N THR A 55 -15.26 2.62 -15.14
CA THR A 55 -15.99 1.73 -16.05
C THR A 55 -16.75 0.62 -15.33
N ARG A 56 -16.76 0.64 -14.00
CA ARG A 56 -17.31 -0.42 -13.14
C ARG A 56 -18.17 0.16 -12.03
N GLU A 57 -19.37 0.66 -12.41
CA GLU A 57 -20.30 1.38 -11.51
C GLU A 57 -20.73 0.59 -10.26
N ASN A 58 -20.59 -0.75 -10.28
CA ASN A 58 -20.99 -1.64 -9.19
C ASN A 58 -19.78 -2.23 -8.44
N VAL A 59 -18.59 -1.66 -8.59
CA VAL A 59 -17.37 -2.10 -7.90
C VAL A 59 -16.92 -1.03 -6.91
N ASN A 60 -16.65 -1.47 -5.69
CA ASN A 60 -16.06 -0.66 -4.63
C ASN A 60 -14.71 -1.26 -4.22
N VAL A 61 -13.63 -0.50 -4.30
CA VAL A 61 -12.29 -0.92 -3.88
C VAL A 61 -11.93 -0.20 -2.61
N GLN A 62 -11.68 -0.95 -1.53
CA GLN A 62 -11.30 -0.42 -0.23
C GLN A 62 -9.81 -0.64 0.02
N GLY A 63 -9.04 0.45 0.17
CA GLY A 63 -7.61 0.41 0.44
C GLY A 63 -7.29 0.47 1.94
N SER A 64 -6.42 -0.42 2.40
CA SER A 64 -5.79 -0.38 3.73
C SER A 64 -4.29 -0.18 3.58
N TYR A 65 -3.70 0.80 4.29
CA TYR A 65 -2.34 1.27 4.03
C TYR A 65 -1.49 1.30 5.29
N ASP A 66 -0.51 0.38 5.37
CA ASP A 66 0.49 0.35 6.45
C ASP A 66 1.84 -0.19 5.91
N SER A 67 2.80 -0.49 6.79
CA SER A 67 4.02 -1.16 6.36
C SER A 67 3.69 -2.53 5.75
N SER A 68 4.41 -2.91 4.69
CA SER A 68 4.20 -4.22 4.06
C SER A 68 4.36 -5.39 5.04
N GLY A 69 5.24 -5.24 6.05
CA GLY A 69 5.40 -6.25 7.10
C GLY A 69 4.18 -6.37 8.00
N THR A 70 3.58 -5.26 8.42
CA THR A 70 2.35 -5.24 9.23
C THR A 70 1.18 -5.88 8.47
N LEU A 71 1.00 -5.49 7.19
CA LEU A 71 -0.07 -6.01 6.35
C LEU A 71 0.09 -7.51 6.07
N MET A 72 1.33 -7.97 5.81
CA MET A 72 1.65 -9.39 5.65
C MET A 72 1.22 -10.21 6.88
N VAL A 73 1.59 -9.76 8.09
CA VAL A 73 1.18 -10.44 9.33
C VAL A 73 -0.35 -10.49 9.48
N GLN A 74 -1.05 -9.42 9.12
CA GLN A 74 -2.52 -9.42 9.14
C GLN A 74 -3.11 -10.44 8.18
N ILE A 75 -2.53 -10.60 6.98
CA ILE A 75 -2.94 -11.63 6.01
C ILE A 75 -2.67 -13.03 6.56
N GLU A 76 -1.49 -13.27 7.14
CA GLU A 76 -1.14 -14.54 7.80
C GLU A 76 -2.10 -14.87 8.95
N GLU A 77 -2.62 -13.86 9.66
CA GLU A 77 -3.61 -14.01 10.73
C GLU A 77 -5.05 -14.16 10.20
N GLY A 78 -5.27 -14.14 8.88
CA GLY A 78 -6.56 -14.37 8.24
C GLY A 78 -7.41 -13.10 8.10
N ALA A 79 -6.80 -11.93 8.00
CA ALA A 79 -7.54 -10.72 7.67
C ALA A 79 -8.16 -10.80 6.27
N ASP A 80 -9.35 -10.22 6.13
CA ASP A 80 -10.06 -10.08 4.87
C ASP A 80 -9.28 -9.18 3.90
N CYS A 81 -8.60 -9.82 2.93
CA CYS A 81 -7.72 -9.19 1.96
C CYS A 81 -7.78 -9.91 0.63
N ASP A 82 -8.12 -9.22 -0.44
CA ASP A 82 -8.22 -9.77 -1.79
C ASP A 82 -6.97 -9.51 -2.62
N VAL A 83 -6.32 -8.37 -2.40
CA VAL A 83 -5.11 -7.98 -3.13
C VAL A 83 -4.07 -7.44 -2.17
N PHE A 84 -2.84 -7.94 -2.28
CA PHE A 84 -1.69 -7.42 -1.55
C PHE A 84 -0.69 -6.75 -2.49
N PHE A 85 -0.32 -5.50 -2.20
CA PHE A 85 0.67 -4.73 -2.94
C PHE A 85 1.80 -4.29 -2.02
N SER A 86 2.91 -5.00 -2.08
CA SER A 86 4.05 -4.84 -1.17
C SER A 86 5.08 -3.84 -1.71
N ALA A 87 5.79 -3.16 -0.82
CA ALA A 87 6.96 -2.34 -1.15
C ALA A 87 8.28 -3.13 -1.15
N ALA A 88 8.22 -4.46 -1.11
CA ALA A 88 9.40 -5.32 -1.23
C ALA A 88 9.00 -6.75 -1.59
N ILE A 89 9.87 -7.42 -2.35
CA ILE A 89 9.71 -8.81 -2.77
C ILE A 89 9.68 -9.76 -1.56
N LYS A 90 10.42 -9.47 -0.48
CA LYS A 90 10.52 -10.36 0.69
C LYS A 90 9.15 -10.72 1.29
N GLN A 91 8.28 -9.74 1.49
CA GLN A 91 6.96 -9.97 2.09
C GLN A 91 6.04 -10.73 1.15
N MET A 92 6.12 -10.45 -0.15
CA MET A 92 5.37 -11.22 -1.15
C MET A 92 5.86 -12.67 -1.22
N ASN A 93 7.17 -12.91 -1.21
CA ASN A 93 7.73 -14.27 -1.19
C ASN A 93 7.28 -15.06 0.05
N GLN A 94 7.15 -14.40 1.20
CA GLN A 94 6.64 -15.06 2.41
C GLN A 94 5.24 -15.61 2.16
N LEU A 95 4.30 -14.76 1.70
CA LEU A 95 2.92 -15.16 1.43
C LEU A 95 2.78 -16.17 0.28
N ASP A 96 3.63 -16.06 -0.75
CA ASP A 96 3.58 -16.88 -1.95
C ASP A 96 4.27 -18.24 -1.74
N GLU A 97 5.58 -18.23 -1.43
CA GLU A 97 6.44 -19.41 -1.44
C GLU A 97 6.38 -20.19 -0.12
N THR A 98 6.13 -19.51 1.02
CA THR A 98 6.12 -20.13 2.35
C THR A 98 4.71 -20.49 2.80
N ASP A 99 3.78 -19.56 2.69
CA ASP A 99 2.44 -19.70 3.26
C ASP A 99 1.42 -20.21 2.23
N GLY A 100 1.72 -20.05 0.91
CA GLY A 100 0.84 -20.51 -0.16
C GLY A 100 -0.48 -19.73 -0.22
N LEU A 101 -0.46 -18.45 0.18
CA LEU A 101 -1.65 -17.58 0.23
C LEU A 101 -1.85 -16.74 -1.04
N VAL A 102 -0.92 -16.77 -1.98
CA VAL A 102 -1.06 -16.09 -3.27
C VAL A 102 -1.81 -16.97 -4.27
N VAL A 103 -2.72 -16.37 -5.03
CA VAL A 103 -3.40 -17.07 -6.13
C VAL A 103 -2.43 -17.26 -7.29
N GLU A 104 -2.26 -18.50 -7.76
CA GLU A 104 -1.31 -18.85 -8.82
C GLU A 104 -1.51 -18.02 -10.09
N GLY A 105 -0.43 -17.47 -10.63
CA GLY A 105 -0.42 -16.70 -11.87
C GLY A 105 -0.96 -15.27 -11.76
N THR A 106 -1.12 -14.75 -10.53
CA THR A 106 -1.57 -13.35 -10.32
C THR A 106 -0.48 -12.43 -9.78
N ARG A 107 0.70 -12.97 -9.48
CA ARG A 107 1.81 -12.17 -8.97
C ARG A 107 2.53 -11.46 -10.10
N HIS A 108 2.73 -10.15 -9.99
CA HIS A 108 3.46 -9.29 -10.93
C HIS A 108 4.36 -8.29 -10.21
N ASN A 109 5.53 -8.02 -10.78
CA ASN A 109 6.34 -6.86 -10.42
C ASN A 109 5.79 -5.64 -11.17
N VAL A 110 5.40 -4.60 -10.45
CA VAL A 110 4.65 -3.47 -11.06
C VAL A 110 5.50 -2.24 -11.23
N VAL A 111 6.23 -1.85 -10.18
CA VAL A 111 7.05 -0.64 -10.18
C VAL A 111 8.33 -0.83 -9.38
N ASN A 112 9.35 -0.02 -9.70
CA ASN A 112 10.53 0.20 -8.90
C ASN A 112 10.42 1.57 -8.22
N ASN A 113 11.08 1.73 -7.07
CA ASN A 113 11.13 2.98 -6.33
C ASN A 113 12.57 3.26 -5.90
N GLN A 114 12.85 4.46 -5.44
CA GLN A 114 14.19 4.84 -5.01
C GLN A 114 14.17 5.43 -3.62
N VAL A 115 15.05 4.96 -2.73
CA VAL A 115 15.20 5.55 -1.40
C VAL A 115 15.88 6.91 -1.52
N CYS A 116 15.37 7.90 -0.78
CA CYS A 116 15.90 9.25 -0.74
C CYS A 116 16.24 9.66 0.69
N VAL A 117 17.33 10.43 0.84
CA VAL A 117 17.56 11.23 2.04
C VAL A 117 16.87 12.57 1.85
N VAL A 118 16.00 12.92 2.79
CA VAL A 118 15.21 14.16 2.73
C VAL A 118 15.39 15.00 4.00
N THR A 119 15.13 16.29 3.85
CA THR A 119 15.03 17.24 4.95
C THR A 119 13.80 18.14 4.76
N TYR A 120 13.39 18.87 5.79
CA TYR A 120 12.32 19.85 5.63
C TYR A 120 12.83 21.15 4.99
N LYS A 121 12.00 21.83 4.23
CA LYS A 121 12.35 23.11 3.60
C LYS A 121 12.81 24.15 4.63
N GLY A 122 13.99 24.70 4.40
CA GLY A 122 14.57 25.73 5.25
C GLY A 122 15.23 25.18 6.54
N SER A 123 15.51 23.90 6.63
CA SER A 123 16.23 23.26 7.74
C SER A 123 17.63 23.82 7.96
N ASN A 124 18.29 24.33 6.89
CA ASN A 124 19.70 24.70 6.87
C ASN A 124 20.61 23.55 7.34
N THR A 125 20.19 22.31 7.11
CA THR A 125 21.01 21.11 7.43
C THR A 125 22.37 21.17 6.76
N LYS A 126 23.35 20.51 7.36
CA LYS A 126 24.68 20.30 6.74
C LYS A 126 24.79 18.94 6.06
N VAL A 127 23.73 18.11 6.17
CA VAL A 127 23.65 16.83 5.51
C VAL A 127 23.42 17.05 4.02
N THR A 128 24.18 16.35 3.18
CA THR A 128 24.08 16.39 1.72
C THR A 128 23.58 15.05 1.15
N GLY A 129 23.63 13.99 1.95
CA GLY A 129 23.18 12.66 1.55
C GLY A 129 23.47 11.60 2.61
N LEU A 130 23.45 10.34 2.18
CA LEU A 130 23.60 9.19 3.08
C LEU A 130 24.98 9.19 3.77
N MET A 131 26.06 9.50 3.03
CA MET A 131 27.42 9.39 3.54
C MET A 131 27.74 10.33 4.68
N ASP A 132 27.05 11.43 4.79
CA ASP A 132 27.25 12.44 5.84
C ASP A 132 26.01 12.63 6.74
N ILE A 133 25.04 11.71 6.68
CA ILE A 133 23.80 11.72 7.48
C ILE A 133 24.06 11.81 9.00
N LYS A 134 25.23 11.35 9.44
CA LYS A 134 25.70 11.47 10.84
C LYS A 134 25.87 12.91 11.33
N ASN A 135 25.90 13.90 10.41
CA ASN A 135 26.02 15.31 10.75
C ASN A 135 24.64 15.94 11.10
N ALA A 136 23.55 15.17 10.96
CA ALA A 136 22.22 15.61 11.37
C ALA A 136 22.12 15.72 12.90
N GLY A 137 21.28 16.62 13.38
CA GLY A 137 20.89 16.69 14.78
C GLY A 137 19.97 15.55 15.18
N SER A 138 19.08 15.11 14.28
CA SER A 138 18.19 13.96 14.48
C SER A 138 17.79 13.33 13.15
N ILE A 139 17.54 12.01 13.15
CA ILE A 139 17.17 11.22 11.99
C ILE A 139 15.85 10.52 12.24
N ALA A 140 14.88 10.66 11.35
CA ALA A 140 13.72 9.77 11.30
C ALA A 140 14.04 8.56 10.43
N LEU A 141 13.92 7.35 10.98
CA LEU A 141 14.28 6.12 10.30
C LEU A 141 13.18 5.06 10.57
N ALA A 142 12.69 4.42 9.52
CA ALA A 142 11.74 3.33 9.71
C ALA A 142 12.40 2.11 10.37
N ASP A 143 11.61 1.34 11.13
CA ASP A 143 12.03 0.05 11.70
C ASP A 143 12.58 -0.88 10.62
N GLY A 144 13.48 -1.78 10.98
CA GLY A 144 14.13 -2.69 10.04
C GLY A 144 13.20 -3.69 9.37
N SER A 145 12.04 -3.98 9.95
CA SER A 145 11.00 -4.83 9.35
C SER A 145 10.24 -4.10 8.23
N VAL A 146 10.24 -2.77 8.24
CA VAL A 146 9.64 -1.93 7.21
C VAL A 146 10.55 -1.88 5.97
N PRO A 147 10.03 -2.07 4.75
CA PRO A 147 10.86 -2.12 3.55
C PRO A 147 11.86 -0.95 3.41
N VAL A 148 11.43 0.32 3.52
CA VAL A 148 12.34 1.47 3.43
C VAL A 148 13.42 1.44 4.51
N GLY A 149 13.08 1.02 5.73
CA GLY A 149 14.03 0.86 6.83
C GLY A 149 15.07 -0.22 6.55
N LYS A 150 14.66 -1.33 5.93
CA LYS A 150 15.57 -2.40 5.48
C LYS A 150 16.47 -1.91 4.34
N TYR A 151 15.94 -1.26 3.31
CA TYR A 151 16.72 -0.73 2.20
C TYR A 151 17.72 0.34 2.65
N THR A 152 17.34 1.19 3.60
CA THR A 152 18.26 2.18 4.19
C THR A 152 19.41 1.49 4.92
N ARG A 153 19.13 0.47 5.73
CA ARG A 153 20.18 -0.32 6.41
C ARG A 153 21.09 -1.03 5.41
N GLN A 154 20.51 -1.59 4.35
CA GLN A 154 21.30 -2.21 3.27
C GLN A 154 22.23 -1.20 2.62
N ALA A 155 21.73 0.01 2.32
CA ALA A 155 22.56 1.07 1.77
C ALA A 155 23.69 1.49 2.71
N MET A 156 23.42 1.62 4.01
CA MET A 156 24.45 1.94 5.01
C MET A 156 25.51 0.85 5.11
N VAL A 157 25.13 -0.44 5.04
CA VAL A 157 26.08 -1.56 5.03
C VAL A 157 26.92 -1.55 3.76
N ASN A 158 26.30 -1.38 2.58
CA ASN A 158 26.98 -1.36 1.29
C ASN A 158 27.92 -0.14 1.16
N ALA A 159 27.56 0.98 1.79
CA ALA A 159 28.40 2.18 1.88
C ALA A 159 29.52 2.06 2.93
N GLY A 160 29.60 0.96 3.67
CA GLY A 160 30.62 0.75 4.72
C GLY A 160 30.40 1.57 5.99
N MET A 161 29.20 2.09 6.22
CA MET A 161 28.83 2.86 7.41
C MET A 161 28.42 1.96 8.58
N LEU A 162 27.92 0.75 8.28
CA LEU A 162 27.56 -0.28 9.23
C LEU A 162 28.32 -1.58 8.93
N GLU A 163 28.50 -2.41 9.95
CA GLU A 163 29.08 -3.74 9.78
C GLU A 163 28.11 -4.64 8.97
N LYS A 164 28.69 -5.61 8.25
CA LYS A 164 27.90 -6.60 7.51
C LYS A 164 27.11 -7.47 8.47
N ALA A 165 25.83 -7.71 8.15
CA ALA A 165 24.94 -8.60 8.88
C ALA A 165 24.28 -9.60 7.92
N ASP A 166 23.98 -10.80 8.39
CA ASP A 166 23.28 -11.82 7.61
C ASP A 166 21.85 -11.35 7.24
N ASP A 167 21.22 -10.60 8.13
CA ASP A 167 19.92 -9.96 7.91
C ASP A 167 20.00 -8.50 8.39
N VAL A 168 20.13 -7.58 7.45
CA VAL A 168 20.23 -6.14 7.74
C VAL A 168 18.99 -5.58 8.43
N SER A 169 17.84 -6.23 8.30
CA SER A 169 16.60 -5.80 8.95
C SER A 169 16.68 -5.91 10.49
N LYS A 170 17.64 -6.66 11.02
CA LYS A 170 17.86 -6.85 12.46
C LYS A 170 18.84 -5.87 13.08
N ILE A 171 19.49 -5.02 12.26
CA ILE A 171 20.35 -3.95 12.80
C ILE A 171 19.43 -2.94 13.50
N SER A 172 19.60 -2.76 14.80
CA SER A 172 18.76 -1.87 15.59
C SER A 172 19.09 -0.39 15.33
N THR A 173 18.13 0.48 15.61
CA THR A 173 18.39 1.95 15.57
C THR A 173 19.43 2.39 16.59
N THR A 174 19.59 1.66 17.69
CA THR A 174 20.66 1.87 18.67
C THR A 174 22.03 1.59 18.06
N ASP A 175 22.20 0.45 17.38
CA ASP A 175 23.48 0.09 16.70
C ASP A 175 23.80 1.12 15.61
N ILE A 176 22.79 1.58 14.85
CA ILE A 176 22.97 2.62 13.83
C ILE A 176 23.39 3.94 14.48
N SER A 177 22.74 4.37 15.56
CA SER A 177 23.08 5.58 16.28
C SER A 177 24.55 5.55 16.78
N GLU A 178 24.96 4.43 17.39
CA GLU A 178 26.34 4.24 17.85
C GLU A 178 27.35 4.30 16.70
N ALA A 179 27.09 3.62 15.58
CA ALA A 179 27.95 3.64 14.39
C ALA A 179 28.06 5.04 13.77
N LEU A 180 27.00 5.84 13.86
CA LEU A 180 26.95 7.22 13.38
C LEU A 180 27.46 8.26 14.40
N GLY A 181 28.05 7.82 15.54
CA GLY A 181 28.63 8.70 16.54
C GLY A 181 27.65 9.23 17.59
N GLY A 182 26.53 8.55 17.80
CA GLY A 182 25.51 8.86 18.81
C GLY A 182 24.44 9.85 18.35
N VAL A 183 24.20 9.96 17.03
CA VAL A 183 23.12 10.80 16.50
C VAL A 183 21.75 10.29 16.98
N GLU A 184 20.86 11.19 17.31
CA GLU A 184 19.49 10.84 17.73
C GLU A 184 18.73 10.22 16.56
N ILE A 185 18.13 9.03 16.80
CA ILE A 185 17.31 8.35 15.81
C ILE A 185 15.90 8.17 16.39
N ASN A 186 14.91 8.69 15.66
CA ASN A 186 13.50 8.44 15.91
C ASN A 186 13.07 7.27 15.03
N GLU A 187 12.79 6.10 15.65
CA GLU A 187 12.30 4.93 14.95
C GLU A 187 10.81 5.06 14.64
N CYS A 188 10.46 4.80 13.38
CA CYS A 188 9.11 4.99 12.85
C CYS A 188 8.51 3.66 12.39
N ALA A 189 7.21 3.46 12.64
CA ALA A 189 6.48 2.23 12.32
C ALA A 189 6.25 2.03 10.81
N ASN A 190 6.26 3.09 10.00
CA ASN A 190 6.12 3.04 8.54
C ASN A 190 6.71 4.30 7.90
N VAL A 191 6.83 4.31 6.56
CA VAL A 191 7.42 5.43 5.82
C VAL A 191 6.60 6.71 5.93
N GLY A 192 5.28 6.63 6.04
CA GLY A 192 4.42 7.80 6.19
C GLY A 192 4.69 8.56 7.49
N VAL A 193 5.06 7.85 8.58
CA VAL A 193 5.48 8.46 9.84
C VAL A 193 6.83 9.15 9.68
N VAL A 194 7.80 8.54 8.94
CA VAL A 194 9.09 9.19 8.62
C VAL A 194 8.86 10.47 7.83
N THR A 195 8.05 10.40 6.76
CA THR A 195 7.73 11.54 5.89
C THR A 195 7.13 12.70 6.69
N SER A 196 6.16 12.40 7.55
CA SER A 196 5.53 13.41 8.41
C SER A 196 6.52 14.01 9.42
N ALA A 197 7.34 13.19 10.09
CA ALA A 197 8.30 13.63 11.08
C ALA A 197 9.32 14.63 10.48
N VAL A 198 9.76 14.39 9.24
CA VAL A 198 10.66 15.32 8.54
C VAL A 198 9.90 16.54 8.02
N ALA A 199 8.77 16.35 7.35
CA ALA A 199 8.00 17.46 6.76
C ALA A 199 7.49 18.47 7.81
N GLU A 200 7.31 18.04 9.05
CA GLU A 200 6.90 18.88 10.18
C GLU A 200 8.09 19.42 10.99
N GLY A 201 9.32 19.06 10.61
CA GLY A 201 10.54 19.50 11.30
C GLY A 201 10.75 18.86 12.67
N SER A 202 10.05 17.76 13.00
CA SER A 202 10.27 16.99 14.22
C SER A 202 11.61 16.25 14.19
N ASN A 203 12.08 15.88 13.00
CA ASN A 203 13.44 15.40 12.75
C ASN A 203 14.08 16.22 11.63
N GLU A 204 15.41 16.40 11.71
CA GLU A 204 16.16 17.19 10.74
C GLU A 204 16.21 16.54 9.38
N VAL A 205 16.49 15.23 9.34
CA VAL A 205 16.52 14.43 8.13
C VAL A 205 15.81 13.10 8.32
N GLY A 206 15.55 12.41 7.21
CA GLY A 206 15.01 11.05 7.23
C GLY A 206 15.22 10.36 5.90
N THR A 207 14.91 9.05 5.87
CA THR A 207 14.96 8.26 4.64
C THR A 207 13.54 7.82 4.26
N VAL A 208 13.13 8.21 3.06
CA VAL A 208 11.81 7.95 2.49
C VAL A 208 11.97 7.41 1.07
N TYR A 209 10.89 7.01 0.42
CA TYR A 209 10.95 6.75 -1.02
C TYR A 209 10.75 8.04 -1.83
N TYR A 210 11.21 8.03 -3.07
CA TYR A 210 11.03 9.17 -3.97
C TYR A 210 9.54 9.47 -4.18
N SER A 211 8.71 8.45 -4.32
CA SER A 211 7.25 8.60 -4.41
C SER A 211 6.60 9.29 -3.20
N ASP A 212 7.17 9.14 -2.00
CA ASP A 212 6.64 9.79 -0.79
C ASP A 212 6.87 11.31 -0.78
N THR A 213 7.67 11.84 -1.69
CA THR A 213 7.92 13.29 -1.82
C THR A 213 6.93 13.97 -2.76
N TYR A 214 6.11 13.22 -3.52
CA TYR A 214 5.09 13.76 -4.40
C TYR A 214 4.08 14.61 -3.63
N GLY A 215 3.84 15.84 -4.11
CA GLY A 215 2.95 16.79 -3.47
C GLY A 215 3.46 17.41 -2.17
N LEU A 216 4.73 17.16 -1.82
CA LEU A 216 5.40 17.74 -0.65
C LEU A 216 6.63 18.59 -1.02
N GLU A 217 6.76 19.00 -2.28
CA GLU A 217 7.91 19.75 -2.80
C GLU A 217 8.09 21.12 -2.15
N ASP A 218 7.03 21.67 -1.56
CA ASP A 218 7.03 22.91 -0.77
C ASP A 218 7.42 22.69 0.71
N ARG A 219 7.38 21.45 1.21
CA ARG A 219 7.67 21.07 2.61
C ARG A 219 8.95 20.27 2.76
N LEU A 220 9.29 19.45 1.77
CA LEU A 220 10.46 18.59 1.76
C LEU A 220 11.49 19.05 0.71
N GLU A 221 12.74 18.76 1.00
CA GLU A 221 13.88 18.88 0.08
C GLU A 221 14.59 17.54 0.01
N ILE A 222 14.80 17.03 -1.22
CA ILE A 222 15.57 15.82 -1.45
C ILE A 222 17.06 16.21 -1.46
N LEU A 223 17.81 15.66 -0.53
CA LEU A 223 19.25 15.85 -0.43
C LEU A 223 19.99 14.88 -1.36
N GLU A 224 19.53 13.63 -1.40
CA GLU A 224 20.10 12.60 -2.26
C GLU A 224 19.04 11.57 -2.61
N LYS A 225 19.04 11.10 -3.85
CA LYS A 225 18.43 9.82 -4.24
C LYS A 225 19.51 8.76 -4.12
N ILE A 226 19.36 7.83 -3.17
CA ILE A 226 20.38 6.80 -2.90
C ILE A 226 20.51 5.90 -4.12
N PRO A 227 21.73 5.72 -4.67
CA PRO A 227 21.93 4.88 -5.85
C PRO A 227 21.52 3.42 -5.62
N TYR A 228 20.98 2.78 -6.64
CA TYR A 228 20.59 1.37 -6.60
C TYR A 228 21.77 0.42 -6.30
N ASP A 229 23.02 0.82 -6.60
CA ASP A 229 24.22 0.07 -6.20
C ASP A 229 24.31 -0.13 -4.68
N LEU A 230 23.70 0.76 -3.90
CA LEU A 230 23.66 0.68 -2.44
C LEU A 230 22.41 0.00 -1.90
N THR A 231 21.23 0.21 -2.50
CA THR A 231 19.96 -0.34 -2.02
C THR A 231 19.61 -1.69 -2.66
N GLY A 232 20.05 -1.95 -3.89
CA GLY A 232 19.41 -2.83 -4.84
C GLY A 232 18.12 -2.20 -5.37
N ASP A 233 17.46 -2.90 -6.30
CA ASP A 233 16.16 -2.51 -6.81
C ASP A 233 15.09 -2.60 -5.71
N VAL A 234 14.20 -1.62 -5.70
CA VAL A 234 13.09 -1.51 -4.75
C VAL A 234 11.80 -1.89 -5.46
N ILE A 235 11.69 -3.17 -5.79
CA ILE A 235 10.56 -3.71 -6.55
C ILE A 235 9.32 -3.84 -5.68
N TYR A 236 8.19 -3.41 -6.22
CA TYR A 236 6.87 -3.51 -5.63
C TYR A 236 6.06 -4.59 -6.35
N PRO A 237 5.95 -5.79 -5.79
CA PRO A 237 5.09 -6.83 -6.32
C PRO A 237 3.65 -6.66 -5.83
N VAL A 238 2.70 -6.98 -6.72
CA VAL A 238 1.27 -7.15 -6.40
C VAL A 238 0.85 -8.58 -6.63
N ALA A 239 -0.13 -9.07 -5.89
CA ALA A 239 -0.78 -10.35 -6.15
C ALA A 239 -2.20 -10.38 -5.58
N GLN A 240 -3.04 -11.24 -6.14
CA GLN A 240 -4.30 -11.64 -5.52
C GLN A 240 -4.03 -12.61 -4.38
N ILE A 241 -4.71 -12.41 -3.25
CA ILE A 241 -4.60 -13.26 -2.06
C ILE A 241 -5.76 -14.25 -2.03
N GLN A 242 -5.49 -15.47 -1.53
CA GLN A 242 -6.52 -16.48 -1.29
C GLN A 242 -7.37 -16.06 -0.10
N ASN A 243 -8.45 -15.30 -0.38
CA ASN A 243 -9.41 -14.85 0.61
C ASN A 243 -10.53 -15.89 0.75
N SER A 244 -10.63 -16.55 1.90
CA SER A 244 -11.65 -17.58 2.16
C SER A 244 -13.07 -17.00 2.35
N GLU A 245 -13.18 -15.71 2.58
CA GLU A 245 -14.47 -15.01 2.74
C GLU A 245 -15.03 -14.53 1.39
N ALA A 246 -14.17 -14.41 0.35
CA ALA A 246 -14.55 -13.87 -0.96
C ALA A 246 -15.47 -14.81 -1.73
N ASP A 247 -16.50 -14.23 -2.35
CA ASP A 247 -17.31 -14.93 -3.34
C ASP A 247 -16.67 -14.91 -4.75
N GLU A 248 -17.30 -15.55 -5.74
CA GLU A 248 -16.78 -15.64 -7.11
C GLU A 248 -16.69 -14.26 -7.79
N ALA A 249 -17.62 -13.34 -7.51
CA ALA A 249 -17.63 -11.99 -8.10
C ALA A 249 -16.49 -11.14 -7.51
N GLU A 250 -16.26 -11.25 -6.21
CA GLU A 250 -15.18 -10.61 -5.48
C GLU A 250 -13.81 -11.11 -5.95
N ALA A 251 -13.61 -12.43 -5.98
CA ALA A 251 -12.37 -13.04 -6.48
C ALA A 251 -12.07 -12.67 -7.94
N THR A 252 -13.10 -12.61 -8.79
CA THR A 252 -12.96 -12.17 -10.19
C THR A 252 -12.55 -10.69 -10.27
N THR A 253 -13.20 -9.83 -9.47
CA THR A 253 -12.92 -8.40 -9.43
C THR A 253 -11.51 -8.11 -8.90
N ALA A 254 -11.06 -8.86 -7.88
CA ALA A 254 -9.70 -8.78 -7.37
C ALA A 254 -8.66 -9.09 -8.45
N LYS A 255 -8.88 -10.17 -9.22
CA LYS A 255 -8.02 -10.49 -10.36
C LYS A 255 -8.02 -9.38 -11.41
N GLU A 256 -9.20 -8.87 -11.79
CA GLU A 256 -9.30 -7.75 -12.75
C GLU A 256 -8.57 -6.50 -12.26
N PHE A 257 -8.57 -6.26 -10.95
CA PHE A 257 -7.83 -5.14 -10.37
C PHE A 257 -6.31 -5.34 -10.45
N VAL A 258 -5.82 -6.55 -10.17
CA VAL A 258 -4.40 -6.90 -10.38
C VAL A 258 -4.01 -6.74 -11.85
N ASP A 259 -4.81 -7.28 -12.78
CA ASP A 259 -4.58 -7.14 -14.22
C ASP A 259 -4.58 -5.67 -14.68
N PHE A 260 -5.42 -4.82 -14.09
CA PHE A 260 -5.43 -3.37 -14.36
C PHE A 260 -4.12 -2.69 -13.92
N LEU A 261 -3.57 -3.06 -12.76
CA LEU A 261 -2.37 -2.42 -12.21
C LEU A 261 -1.10 -2.58 -13.09
N ILE A 262 -1.10 -3.53 -14.02
CA ILE A 262 0.00 -3.75 -14.98
C ILE A 262 -0.26 -3.15 -16.37
N THR A 263 -1.39 -2.47 -16.60
CA THR A 263 -1.72 -1.80 -17.88
C THR A 263 -0.90 -0.54 -18.10
N ASP A 264 -0.84 -0.10 -19.36
CA ASP A 264 -0.16 1.16 -19.72
C ASP A 264 -0.84 2.37 -19.05
N ASP A 265 -2.16 2.38 -18.91
CA ASP A 265 -2.90 3.44 -18.22
C ASP A 265 -2.48 3.54 -16.73
N ALA A 266 -2.34 2.40 -16.06
CA ALA A 266 -1.85 2.36 -14.68
C ALA A 266 -0.38 2.81 -14.58
N LYS A 267 0.47 2.42 -15.54
CA LYS A 267 1.88 2.87 -15.60
C LYS A 267 2.00 4.39 -15.73
N GLU A 268 1.18 5.03 -16.55
CA GLU A 268 1.15 6.50 -16.65
C GLU A 268 0.80 7.16 -15.31
N ILE A 269 -0.15 6.58 -14.56
CA ILE A 269 -0.50 7.05 -13.22
C ILE A 269 0.68 6.86 -12.27
N PHE A 270 1.32 5.68 -12.22
CA PHE A 270 2.48 5.44 -11.36
C PHE A 270 3.62 6.43 -11.64
N GLN A 271 3.96 6.68 -12.92
CA GLN A 271 5.01 7.64 -13.30
C GLN A 271 4.72 9.06 -12.81
N LYS A 272 3.47 9.49 -12.83
CA LYS A 272 3.04 10.78 -12.28
C LYS A 272 3.38 10.91 -10.79
N TYR A 273 3.33 9.82 -10.05
CA TYR A 273 3.67 9.75 -8.62
C TYR A 273 5.13 9.34 -8.36
N TYR A 274 6.02 9.55 -9.32
CA TYR A 274 7.47 9.33 -9.23
C TYR A 274 7.93 7.88 -9.09
N PHE A 275 7.08 6.92 -9.42
CA PHE A 275 7.50 5.53 -9.56
C PHE A 275 8.16 5.27 -10.92
N ASP A 276 9.14 4.38 -10.94
CA ASP A 276 9.70 3.83 -12.16
C ASP A 276 8.90 2.58 -12.57
N THR A 277 8.44 2.54 -13.81
CA THR A 277 7.62 1.46 -14.37
C THR A 277 8.40 0.54 -15.32
N ASP A 278 9.71 0.77 -15.48
CA ASP A 278 10.61 -0.09 -16.25
C ASP A 278 11.13 -1.22 -15.34
N VAL A 279 10.27 -2.22 -15.14
CA VAL A 279 10.56 -3.39 -14.30
C VAL A 279 10.35 -4.67 -15.11
N GLU A 280 11.18 -5.68 -14.81
CA GLU A 280 11.00 -7.04 -15.35
C GLU A 280 10.00 -7.80 -14.44
N ASP A 281 9.04 -8.49 -15.08
CA ASP A 281 8.02 -9.31 -14.39
C ASP A 281 8.53 -10.75 -14.19
#